data_d03c26677560f3c237ee6faa905ffbdc
#
_entry.id   d03c26677560f3c237ee6faa905ffbdc
#
_cell.length_a   1.000
_cell.length_b   1.000
_cell.length_c   1.000
_cell.angle_alpha   90.00
_cell.angle_beta   90.00
_cell.angle_gamma   90.00
#
_symmetry.space_group_name_H-M   'P 1'
#
loop_
_entity.id
_entity.type
_entity.pdbx_description
1 polymer ?
#
loop_
_entity_poly.entity_id
_entity_poly.type
_entity_poly.pdbx_seq_one_letter_code
_entity_poly.pdbx_strand_id
1 'polypeptide(L)'
;MSTRKHNIKKGNKTRRNRGSSQTLTCPTRSVNDKYQIGTSGFMVSQSMWLSLGCLNCIEINGTFYRLPSPKVIEKWRDFPKHVSVVIKASRYITHTKRLHDVEEGWNVLWNSIKPLGSKLQAILFQLPPSFTYKEENMERIEKMHKYIPSNLNIVFEFRDISWFKPEVYEKFKKMKWCVAGTYIQKKMGTKWMGTMPGGLELPPRTASFNYLRIHGKRGYKGSLDDNQLKEIKKQIDKQGGNKSFIMFNNTFFDPRSKYCMIDNNKIKYAAVCNAVEFSSLI
;
A
#
# COMPACT_ATOMS: atom_id res chain seq x y z
N MET A 1 -5.29 -43.73 -62.27
CA MET A 1 -4.68 -42.38 -61.98
C MET A 1 -5.66 -41.59 -61.12
N SER A 2 -5.41 -41.53 -59.83
CA SER A 2 -6.31 -40.91 -58.86
C SER A 2 -5.63 -39.66 -58.28
N THR A 3 -6.19 -38.51 -58.59
CA THR A 3 -5.70 -37.19 -58.12
C THR A 3 -6.32 -36.85 -56.76
N ARG A 4 -5.50 -36.91 -55.70
CA ARG A 4 -5.90 -36.43 -54.35
C ARG A 4 -5.86 -34.92 -54.32
N LYS A 5 -7.03 -34.31 -54.10
CA LYS A 5 -7.14 -32.85 -53.78
C LYS A 5 -6.79 -32.64 -52.31
N HIS A 6 -5.77 -31.81 -52.02
CA HIS A 6 -5.44 -31.35 -50.71
C HIS A 6 -6.37 -30.18 -50.33
N ASN A 7 -7.21 -30.43 -49.29
CA ASN A 7 -8.00 -29.37 -48.65
C ASN A 7 -7.13 -28.67 -47.61
N ILE A 8 -6.73 -27.43 -47.90
CA ILE A 8 -6.05 -26.52 -46.97
C ILE A 8 -7.15 -25.89 -46.07
N LYS A 9 -7.25 -26.34 -44.82
CA LYS A 9 -8.07 -25.68 -43.81
C LYS A 9 -7.42 -24.30 -43.47
N LYS A 10 -8.11 -23.22 -43.87
CA LYS A 10 -7.81 -21.87 -43.41
C LYS A 10 -8.13 -21.80 -41.90
N GLY A 11 -7.09 -21.75 -41.08
CA GLY A 11 -7.22 -21.52 -39.65
C GLY A 11 -7.79 -20.12 -39.40
N ASN A 12 -8.93 -20.07 -38.69
CA ASN A 12 -9.50 -18.84 -38.17
C ASN A 12 -8.52 -18.24 -37.15
N LYS A 13 -7.81 -17.18 -37.54
CA LYS A 13 -7.08 -16.32 -36.58
C LYS A 13 -8.13 -15.57 -35.77
N THR A 14 -8.42 -16.06 -34.56
CA THR A 14 -9.15 -15.32 -33.55
C THR A 14 -8.44 -13.97 -33.35
N ARG A 15 -9.12 -12.89 -33.71
CA ARG A 15 -8.71 -11.52 -33.40
C ARG A 15 -8.52 -11.44 -31.89
N ARG A 16 -7.25 -11.41 -31.43
CA ARG A 16 -6.93 -11.06 -30.05
C ARG A 16 -7.46 -9.65 -29.83
N ASN A 17 -8.45 -9.51 -28.93
CA ASN A 17 -8.91 -8.23 -28.43
C ASN A 17 -7.68 -7.42 -28.01
N ARG A 18 -7.40 -6.33 -28.71
CA ARG A 18 -6.49 -5.27 -28.25
C ARG A 18 -7.17 -4.70 -27.04
N GLY A 19 -6.53 -4.81 -25.86
CA GLY A 19 -7.06 -4.32 -24.61
C GLY A 19 -7.59 -2.89 -24.78
N SER A 20 -8.88 -2.72 -24.61
CA SER A 20 -9.53 -1.42 -24.53
C SER A 20 -8.97 -0.71 -23.30
N SER A 21 -8.55 0.55 -23.47
CA SER A 21 -8.23 1.41 -22.35
C SER A 21 -9.50 1.62 -21.51
N GLN A 22 -9.46 1.24 -20.26
CA GLN A 22 -10.58 1.47 -19.33
C GLN A 22 -10.66 2.96 -19.04
N THR A 23 -11.84 3.55 -19.20
CA THR A 23 -12.12 4.93 -18.77
C THR A 23 -12.74 4.88 -17.38
N LEU A 24 -12.12 5.60 -16.45
CA LEU A 24 -12.54 5.71 -15.06
C LEU A 24 -12.95 7.15 -14.77
N THR A 25 -13.90 7.31 -13.87
CA THR A 25 -14.28 8.61 -13.32
C THR A 25 -14.11 8.57 -11.80
N CYS A 26 -13.51 9.62 -11.24
CA CYS A 26 -13.46 9.76 -9.81
C CYS A 26 -14.90 9.90 -9.26
N PRO A 27 -15.36 9.00 -8.37
CA PRO A 27 -16.67 9.14 -7.77
C PRO A 27 -16.74 10.44 -6.94
N THR A 28 -17.91 11.09 -7.00
CA THR A 28 -18.21 12.17 -6.07
C THR A 28 -18.30 11.57 -4.67
N ARG A 29 -17.34 11.90 -3.82
CA ARG A 29 -17.19 11.25 -2.52
C ARG A 29 -18.24 11.73 -1.54
N SER A 30 -19.08 10.84 -1.03
CA SER A 30 -19.69 11.04 0.27
C SER A 30 -18.59 11.00 1.34
N VAL A 31 -18.64 11.88 2.33
CA VAL A 31 -17.65 11.96 3.43
C VAL A 31 -17.73 10.68 4.27
N ASN A 32 -17.14 9.58 3.79
CA ASN A 32 -16.99 8.37 4.55
C ASN A 32 -15.53 8.28 5.02
N ASP A 33 -15.25 8.81 6.21
CA ASP A 33 -13.91 8.81 6.81
C ASP A 33 -13.39 7.42 7.18
N LYS A 34 -14.23 6.40 7.04
CA LYS A 34 -13.87 5.00 7.34
C LYS A 34 -12.76 4.49 6.41
N TYR A 35 -12.74 4.94 5.16
CA TYR A 35 -11.74 4.46 4.19
C TYR A 35 -10.77 5.57 3.82
N GLN A 36 -9.50 5.32 4.05
CA GLN A 36 -8.37 6.14 3.63
C GLN A 36 -7.72 5.45 2.43
N ILE A 37 -8.05 5.92 1.21
CA ILE A 37 -7.63 5.28 -0.04
C ILE A 37 -6.59 6.13 -0.72
N GLY A 38 -5.52 5.49 -1.16
CA GLY A 38 -4.49 6.18 -1.89
C GLY A 38 -3.38 5.29 -2.41
N THR A 39 -2.25 5.89 -2.66
CA THR A 39 -1.10 5.23 -3.27
C THR A 39 0.14 5.35 -2.41
N SER A 40 1.06 4.39 -2.59
CA SER A 40 2.38 4.41 -1.97
C SER A 40 3.32 5.27 -2.83
N GLY A 41 3.28 6.58 -2.62
CA GLY A 41 3.86 7.63 -3.44
C GLY A 41 2.87 8.19 -4.47
N PHE A 42 3.13 9.39 -4.99
CA PHE A 42 2.21 10.05 -5.91
C PHE A 42 2.06 9.33 -7.26
N MET A 43 3.12 8.68 -7.76
CA MET A 43 3.18 7.99 -9.05
C MET A 43 3.00 8.92 -10.28
N VAL A 44 2.12 9.91 -10.17
CA VAL A 44 1.92 11.03 -11.11
C VAL A 44 2.43 12.33 -10.48
N SER A 45 2.33 13.47 -11.17
CA SER A 45 2.64 14.75 -10.52
C SER A 45 1.76 14.95 -9.27
N GLN A 46 2.29 15.64 -8.26
CA GLN A 46 1.54 15.89 -7.03
C GLN A 46 0.24 16.64 -7.31
N SER A 47 0.26 17.64 -8.22
CA SER A 47 -0.93 18.39 -8.62
C SER A 47 -1.98 17.48 -9.26
N MET A 48 -1.57 16.59 -10.18
CA MET A 48 -2.45 15.62 -10.79
C MET A 48 -3.03 14.66 -9.75
N TRP A 49 -2.22 14.15 -8.81
CA TRP A 49 -2.72 13.26 -7.76
C TRP A 49 -3.75 13.96 -6.87
N LEU A 50 -3.49 15.21 -6.48
CA LEU A 50 -4.38 16.01 -5.65
C LEU A 50 -5.68 16.41 -6.37
N SER A 51 -5.67 16.50 -7.71
CA SER A 51 -6.88 16.73 -8.50
C SER A 51 -7.82 15.53 -8.56
N LEU A 52 -7.32 14.32 -8.23
CA LEU A 52 -8.14 13.11 -8.09
C LEU A 52 -8.91 13.16 -6.75
N GLY A 53 -10.00 13.89 -6.70
CA GLY A 53 -10.77 14.17 -5.48
C GLY A 53 -11.28 12.95 -4.72
N CYS A 54 -11.28 11.76 -5.35
CA CYS A 54 -11.68 10.49 -4.75
C CYS A 54 -10.57 9.80 -3.93
N LEU A 55 -9.32 10.24 -4.02
CA LEU A 55 -8.22 9.75 -3.20
C LEU A 55 -8.00 10.69 -2.01
N ASN A 56 -7.84 10.15 -0.82
CA ASN A 56 -7.78 10.95 0.42
C ASN A 56 -6.63 10.59 1.36
N CYS A 57 -5.71 9.74 0.93
CA CYS A 57 -4.55 9.39 1.73
C CYS A 57 -3.33 9.14 0.85
N ILE A 58 -2.21 9.75 1.16
CA ILE A 58 -0.94 9.51 0.48
C ILE A 58 0.08 8.91 1.44
N GLU A 59 0.69 7.77 1.06
CA GLU A 59 1.83 7.21 1.75
C GLU A 59 3.13 7.77 1.16
N ILE A 60 3.86 8.55 1.93
CA ILE A 60 5.11 9.17 1.50
C ILE A 60 6.27 8.20 1.69
N ASN A 61 6.76 7.64 0.60
CA ASN A 61 7.90 6.72 0.58
C ASN A 61 9.26 7.42 0.49
N GLY A 62 9.31 8.69 0.10
CA GLY A 62 10.55 9.48 -0.02
C GLY A 62 11.30 9.59 1.31
N THR A 63 10.58 9.63 2.43
CA THR A 63 11.11 9.68 3.80
C THR A 63 11.92 8.44 4.19
N PHE A 64 11.73 7.32 3.49
CA PHE A 64 12.54 6.12 3.64
C PHE A 64 14.02 6.37 3.29
N TYR A 65 14.28 7.22 2.30
CA TYR A 65 15.63 7.50 1.79
C TYR A 65 16.21 8.79 2.35
N ARG A 66 15.38 9.81 2.55
CA ARG A 66 15.81 11.16 2.96
C ARG A 66 14.72 11.83 3.78
N LEU A 67 15.11 12.50 4.86
CA LEU A 67 14.19 13.32 5.65
C LEU A 67 13.69 14.52 4.81
N PRO A 68 12.41 14.88 4.95
CA PRO A 68 11.84 16.02 4.26
C PRO A 68 12.41 17.33 4.82
N SER A 69 12.61 18.33 3.96
CA SER A 69 12.93 19.68 4.42
C SER A 69 11.69 20.36 5.02
N PRO A 70 11.86 21.38 5.86
CA PRO A 70 10.73 22.16 6.40
C PRO A 70 9.76 22.66 5.33
N LYS A 71 10.27 23.17 4.21
CA LYS A 71 9.48 23.62 3.06
C LYS A 71 8.62 22.50 2.43
N VAL A 72 9.11 21.27 2.45
CA VAL A 72 8.33 20.10 1.96
C VAL A 72 7.24 19.72 2.95
N ILE A 73 7.51 19.79 4.24
CA ILE A 73 6.51 19.56 5.30
C ILE A 73 5.39 20.60 5.22
N GLU A 74 5.70 21.87 5.02
CA GLU A 74 4.70 22.92 4.81
C GLU A 74 3.79 22.60 3.63
N LYS A 75 4.36 22.23 2.48
CA LYS A 75 3.58 21.82 1.30
C LYS A 75 2.64 20.65 1.59
N TRP A 76 3.06 19.66 2.38
CA TRP A 76 2.21 18.53 2.72
C TRP A 76 1.15 18.89 3.76
N ARG A 77 1.44 19.81 4.68
CA ARG A 77 0.47 20.36 5.62
C ARG A 77 -0.66 21.12 4.91
N ASP A 78 -0.33 21.80 3.82
CA ASP A 78 -1.26 22.61 3.04
C ASP A 78 -2.08 21.80 2.01
N PHE A 79 -1.98 20.47 1.99
CA PHE A 79 -2.85 19.63 1.18
C PHE A 79 -4.34 19.88 1.48
N PRO A 80 -5.26 19.63 0.53
CA PRO A 80 -6.70 19.74 0.75
C PRO A 80 -7.13 19.07 2.06
N LYS A 81 -8.12 19.61 2.75
CA LYS A 81 -8.54 19.11 4.08
C LYS A 81 -8.82 17.61 4.12
N HIS A 82 -9.39 17.07 3.05
CA HIS A 82 -9.70 15.63 2.94
C HIS A 82 -8.48 14.73 2.72
N VAL A 83 -7.33 15.29 2.37
CA VAL A 83 -6.12 14.51 2.11
C VAL A 83 -5.28 14.37 3.38
N SER A 84 -5.03 13.14 3.77
CA SER A 84 -4.17 12.76 4.89
C SER A 84 -2.82 12.19 4.40
N VAL A 85 -1.85 12.15 5.30
CA VAL A 85 -0.48 11.72 5.02
C VAL A 85 -0.12 10.56 5.91
N VAL A 86 0.46 9.52 5.33
CA VAL A 86 1.18 8.45 6.04
C VAL A 86 2.66 8.60 5.72
N ILE A 87 3.50 8.49 6.72
CA ILE A 87 4.95 8.58 6.58
C ILE A 87 5.58 7.18 6.70
N LYS A 88 6.33 6.77 5.69
CA LYS A 88 7.17 5.57 5.80
C LYS A 88 8.45 5.91 6.55
N ALA A 89 8.70 5.21 7.65
CA ALA A 89 9.89 5.39 8.49
C ALA A 89 11.19 5.17 7.69
N SER A 90 12.26 5.83 8.12
CA SER A 90 13.53 5.85 7.40
C SER A 90 14.16 4.46 7.28
N ARG A 91 14.94 4.28 6.19
CA ARG A 91 15.76 3.07 5.98
C ARG A 91 16.74 2.84 7.12
N TYR A 92 17.27 3.90 7.69
CA TYR A 92 18.17 3.82 8.82
C TYR A 92 17.54 3.04 9.99
N ILE A 93 16.33 3.41 10.39
CA ILE A 93 15.61 2.76 11.49
C ILE A 93 15.27 1.31 11.15
N THR A 94 14.65 1.09 9.99
CA THR A 94 13.99 -0.18 9.66
C THR A 94 14.91 -1.22 9.04
N HIS A 95 15.86 -0.82 8.20
CA HIS A 95 16.70 -1.73 7.41
C HIS A 95 18.16 -1.75 7.86
N THR A 96 18.74 -0.61 8.19
CA THR A 96 20.15 -0.53 8.62
C THR A 96 20.28 -0.99 10.07
N LYS A 97 19.59 -0.34 10.97
CA LYS A 97 19.58 -0.65 12.40
C LYS A 97 18.66 -1.81 12.77
N ARG A 98 17.67 -2.14 11.94
CA ARG A 98 16.69 -3.19 12.22
C ARG A 98 16.10 -3.05 13.63
N LEU A 99 15.71 -1.84 13.96
CA LEU A 99 15.12 -1.42 15.24
C LEU A 99 16.07 -1.57 16.45
N HIS A 100 17.37 -1.80 16.23
CA HIS A 100 18.34 -1.86 17.33
C HIS A 100 18.84 -0.45 17.66
N ASP A 101 18.60 0.03 18.89
CA ASP A 101 19.01 1.34 19.41
C ASP A 101 18.68 2.49 18.44
N VAL A 102 17.38 2.65 18.16
CA VAL A 102 16.88 3.61 17.17
C VAL A 102 16.17 4.82 17.77
N GLU A 103 16.26 5.03 19.07
CA GLU A 103 15.57 6.14 19.75
C GLU A 103 16.03 7.51 19.20
N GLU A 104 17.33 7.71 19.02
CA GLU A 104 17.84 8.92 18.39
C GLU A 104 17.34 9.08 16.95
N GLY A 105 17.42 8.01 16.14
CA GLY A 105 16.91 8.02 14.77
C GLY A 105 15.40 8.28 14.69
N TRP A 106 14.64 7.78 15.67
CA TRP A 106 13.23 8.10 15.84
C TRP A 106 13.04 9.59 16.16
N ASN A 107 13.77 10.13 17.12
CA ASN A 107 13.65 11.53 17.52
C ASN A 107 13.94 12.47 16.35
N VAL A 108 14.94 12.16 15.54
CA VAL A 108 15.27 12.91 14.31
C VAL A 108 14.10 12.84 13.31
N LEU A 109 13.56 11.65 13.05
CA LEU A 109 12.38 11.48 12.18
C LEU A 109 11.19 12.24 12.75
N TRP A 110 10.85 12.03 14.02
CA TRP A 110 9.69 12.63 14.67
C TRP A 110 9.76 14.16 14.65
N ASN A 111 10.88 14.74 15.00
CA ASN A 111 11.06 16.20 14.94
C ASN A 111 10.87 16.76 13.54
N SER A 112 11.23 15.99 12.51
CA SER A 112 11.04 16.41 11.12
C SER A 112 9.57 16.37 10.68
N ILE A 113 8.77 15.37 11.13
CA ILE A 113 7.41 15.13 10.63
C ILE A 113 6.30 15.61 11.55
N LYS A 114 6.55 15.83 12.85
CA LYS A 114 5.52 16.30 13.80
C LYS A 114 4.82 17.60 13.38
N PRO A 115 5.44 18.54 12.61
CA PRO A 115 4.75 19.74 12.17
C PRO A 115 3.63 19.49 11.13
N LEU A 116 3.49 18.25 10.59
CA LEU A 116 2.32 17.88 9.79
C LEU A 116 1.01 17.97 10.58
N GLY A 117 1.08 17.91 11.91
CA GLY A 117 -0.10 18.02 12.77
C GLY A 117 -1.18 16.97 12.41
N SER A 118 -2.42 17.40 12.27
CA SER A 118 -3.57 16.54 11.95
C SER A 118 -3.51 15.87 10.57
N LYS A 119 -2.64 16.32 9.67
CA LYS A 119 -2.40 15.67 8.38
C LYS A 119 -1.71 14.33 8.54
N LEU A 120 -0.87 14.16 9.55
CA LEU A 120 -0.18 12.90 9.83
C LEU A 120 -1.16 11.90 10.45
N GLN A 121 -1.53 10.88 9.69
CA GLN A 121 -2.51 9.88 10.13
C GLN A 121 -1.89 8.57 10.58
N ALA A 122 -0.71 8.20 10.06
CA ALA A 122 0.01 7.01 10.51
C ALA A 122 1.50 7.07 10.16
N ILE A 123 2.30 6.25 10.83
CA ILE A 123 3.72 6.03 10.54
C ILE A 123 3.93 4.55 10.27
N LEU A 124 4.45 4.22 9.08
CA LEU A 124 4.68 2.87 8.61
C LEU A 124 6.14 2.44 8.82
N PHE A 125 6.36 1.44 9.66
CA PHE A 125 7.62 0.71 9.79
C PHE A 125 7.58 -0.56 8.95
N GLN A 126 8.04 -0.48 7.69
CA GLN A 126 8.17 -1.66 6.85
C GLN A 126 9.56 -2.27 7.07
N LEU A 127 9.60 -3.53 7.51
CA LEU A 127 10.82 -4.27 7.82
C LEU A 127 11.32 -5.08 6.62
N PRO A 128 12.65 -5.35 6.53
CA PRO A 128 13.19 -6.17 5.46
C PRO A 128 12.80 -7.65 5.63
N PRO A 129 12.81 -8.46 4.55
CA PRO A 129 12.53 -9.91 4.62
C PRO A 129 13.42 -10.67 5.62
N SER A 130 14.64 -10.21 5.82
CA SER A 130 15.58 -10.81 6.77
C SER A 130 15.29 -10.49 8.24
N PHE A 131 14.26 -9.65 8.53
CA PHE A 131 13.78 -9.38 9.87
C PHE A 131 12.72 -10.43 10.23
N THR A 132 13.17 -11.64 10.53
CA THR A 132 12.32 -12.77 10.93
C THR A 132 11.91 -12.63 12.39
N TYR A 133 10.83 -13.34 12.79
CA TYR A 133 10.47 -13.37 14.20
C TYR A 133 11.55 -14.08 15.00
N LYS A 134 12.02 -13.38 16.01
CA LYS A 134 12.83 -13.86 17.15
C LYS A 134 12.39 -13.03 18.35
N GLU A 135 12.46 -13.58 19.56
CA GLU A 135 12.08 -12.81 20.76
C GLU A 135 12.89 -11.51 20.87
N GLU A 136 14.19 -11.55 20.62
CA GLU A 136 15.05 -10.36 20.56
C GLU A 136 14.51 -9.26 19.59
N ASN A 137 13.99 -9.65 18.43
CA ASN A 137 13.42 -8.69 17.47
C ASN A 137 12.08 -8.13 17.97
N MET A 138 11.30 -8.94 18.71
CA MET A 138 10.07 -8.48 19.34
C MET A 138 10.38 -7.51 20.47
N GLU A 139 11.38 -7.79 21.29
CA GLU A 139 11.85 -6.90 22.37
C GLU A 139 12.29 -5.52 21.83
N ARG A 140 12.94 -5.48 20.64
CA ARG A 140 13.28 -4.21 19.98
C ARG A 140 12.02 -3.40 19.65
N ILE A 141 10.95 -4.05 19.19
CA ILE A 141 9.66 -3.39 18.92
C ILE A 141 9.04 -2.89 20.24
N GLU A 142 9.02 -3.72 21.28
CA GLU A 142 8.50 -3.35 22.60
C GLU A 142 9.32 -2.20 23.24
N LYS A 143 10.64 -2.17 23.03
CA LYS A 143 11.49 -1.05 23.44
C LYS A 143 11.07 0.26 22.78
N MET A 144 10.74 0.23 21.48
CA MET A 144 10.24 1.42 20.77
C MET A 144 8.93 1.94 21.36
N HIS A 145 8.06 1.09 21.85
CA HIS A 145 6.80 1.48 22.45
C HIS A 145 6.97 2.39 23.69
N LYS A 146 8.14 2.34 24.34
CA LYS A 146 8.42 3.15 25.54
C LYS A 146 8.62 4.64 25.24
N TYR A 147 9.07 4.99 24.01
CA TYR A 147 9.38 6.37 23.65
C TYR A 147 8.58 6.93 22.47
N ILE A 148 7.85 6.10 21.75
CA ILE A 148 6.92 6.58 20.72
C ILE A 148 5.64 7.10 21.39
N PRO A 149 5.17 8.34 21.07
CA PRO A 149 3.94 8.87 21.64
C PRO A 149 2.72 7.96 21.40
N SER A 150 1.95 7.70 22.46
CA SER A 150 0.82 6.74 22.44
C SER A 150 -0.37 7.17 21.59
N ASN A 151 -0.45 8.45 21.22
CA ASN A 151 -1.49 9.01 20.34
C ASN A 151 -1.19 8.82 18.84
N LEU A 152 -0.05 8.25 18.48
CA LEU A 152 0.32 8.00 17.10
C LEU A 152 -0.18 6.65 16.61
N ASN A 153 -0.73 6.63 15.41
CA ASN A 153 -1.06 5.40 14.70
C ASN A 153 0.22 4.79 14.11
N ILE A 154 0.69 3.73 14.71
CA ILE A 154 1.91 3.03 14.28
C ILE A 154 1.53 1.75 13.55
N VAL A 155 2.17 1.53 12.42
CA VAL A 155 1.95 0.40 11.53
C VAL A 155 3.24 -0.36 11.30
N PHE A 156 3.22 -1.67 11.47
CA PHE A 156 4.33 -2.55 11.12
C PHE A 156 3.96 -3.43 9.93
N GLU A 157 4.74 -3.37 8.86
CA GLU A 157 4.64 -4.29 7.74
C GLU A 157 5.81 -5.27 7.78
N PHE A 158 5.50 -6.52 8.03
CA PHE A 158 6.46 -7.61 8.00
C PHE A 158 6.53 -8.26 6.61
N ARG A 159 7.69 -8.79 6.26
CA ARG A 159 8.00 -9.47 4.99
C ARG A 159 8.41 -10.93 5.19
N ASP A 160 8.17 -11.45 6.38
CA ASP A 160 8.42 -12.84 6.74
C ASP A 160 7.22 -13.41 7.48
N ILE A 161 6.80 -14.62 7.07
CA ILE A 161 5.59 -15.27 7.60
C ILE A 161 5.71 -15.62 9.08
N SER A 162 6.91 -15.74 9.62
CA SER A 162 7.13 -16.06 11.02
C SER A 162 6.53 -15.04 12.01
N TRP A 163 6.20 -13.82 11.54
CA TRP A 163 5.55 -12.79 12.33
C TRP A 163 4.03 -12.96 12.42
N PHE A 164 3.42 -13.78 11.58
CA PHE A 164 1.98 -13.93 11.46
C PHE A 164 1.49 -15.08 12.37
N LYS A 165 1.45 -14.81 13.67
CA LYS A 165 1.08 -15.79 14.71
C LYS A 165 0.40 -15.13 15.92
N PRO A 166 -0.44 -15.88 16.66
CA PRO A 166 -1.29 -15.33 17.72
C PRO A 166 -0.54 -14.52 18.77
N GLU A 167 0.61 -14.99 19.25
CA GLU A 167 1.36 -14.31 20.31
C GLU A 167 1.87 -12.93 19.85
N VAL A 168 2.22 -12.76 18.57
CA VAL A 168 2.59 -11.45 18.01
C VAL A 168 1.38 -10.53 18.01
N TYR A 169 0.23 -11.01 17.56
CA TYR A 169 -0.99 -10.20 17.51
C TYR A 169 -1.40 -9.73 18.90
N GLU A 170 -1.29 -10.57 19.93
CA GLU A 170 -1.61 -10.16 21.30
C GLU A 170 -0.63 -9.10 21.85
N LYS A 171 0.66 -9.19 21.54
CA LYS A 171 1.63 -8.14 21.89
C LYS A 171 1.29 -6.83 21.18
N PHE A 172 0.96 -6.87 19.88
CA PHE A 172 0.56 -5.68 19.10
C PHE A 172 -0.76 -5.06 19.59
N LYS A 173 -1.74 -5.87 19.99
CA LYS A 173 -2.99 -5.38 20.61
C LYS A 173 -2.72 -4.61 21.90
N LYS A 174 -1.84 -5.11 22.78
CA LYS A 174 -1.44 -4.42 24.01
C LYS A 174 -0.79 -3.07 23.72
N MET A 175 0.04 -2.98 22.68
CA MET A 175 0.65 -1.73 22.24
C MET A 175 -0.32 -0.82 21.45
N LYS A 176 -1.49 -1.31 21.03
CA LYS A 176 -2.44 -0.65 20.14
C LYS A 176 -1.82 -0.28 18.78
N TRP A 177 -0.84 -1.03 18.34
CA TRP A 177 -0.15 -0.87 17.06
C TRP A 177 -0.69 -1.82 15.99
N CYS A 178 -0.71 -1.38 14.76
CA CYS A 178 -1.29 -2.14 13.66
C CYS A 178 -0.25 -3.05 13.00
N VAL A 179 -0.54 -4.33 12.88
CA VAL A 179 0.14 -5.22 11.95
C VAL A 179 -0.54 -5.05 10.59
N ALA A 180 0.22 -4.61 9.60
CA ALA A 180 -0.31 -4.37 8.25
C ALA A 180 -0.66 -5.67 7.55
N GLY A 181 -1.80 -5.67 6.89
CA GLY A 181 -2.14 -6.67 5.88
C GLY A 181 -1.40 -6.39 4.57
N THR A 182 -1.24 -7.43 3.77
CA THR A 182 -0.67 -7.34 2.43
C THR A 182 -1.55 -8.09 1.44
N TYR A 183 -1.73 -7.52 0.25
CA TYR A 183 -2.23 -8.24 -0.91
C TYR A 183 -1.10 -8.38 -1.93
N ILE A 184 -0.83 -9.62 -2.33
CA ILE A 184 0.19 -9.95 -3.31
C ILE A 184 -0.49 -10.77 -4.40
N GLN A 185 -0.62 -10.23 -5.60
CA GLN A 185 -1.39 -10.86 -6.68
C GLN A 185 -0.85 -12.26 -7.08
N LYS A 186 0.42 -12.53 -6.85
CA LYS A 186 1.06 -13.84 -7.02
C LYS A 186 2.29 -13.89 -6.12
N LYS A 187 2.63 -15.07 -5.60
CA LYS A 187 3.85 -15.28 -4.82
C LYS A 187 5.04 -14.65 -5.56
N MET A 188 5.65 -13.68 -4.91
CA MET A 188 6.79 -12.94 -5.46
C MET A 188 8.10 -13.58 -5.00
N GLY A 189 9.17 -13.31 -5.76
CA GLY A 189 10.50 -13.72 -5.34
C GLY A 189 10.88 -13.12 -3.97
N THR A 190 11.69 -13.85 -3.22
CA THR A 190 12.06 -13.58 -1.82
C THR A 190 12.74 -12.23 -1.58
N LYS A 191 13.34 -11.62 -2.61
CA LYS A 191 14.10 -10.36 -2.47
C LYS A 191 13.29 -9.21 -1.86
N TRP A 192 11.99 -9.11 -2.18
CA TRP A 192 11.16 -7.97 -1.79
C TRP A 192 10.04 -8.31 -0.80
N MET A 193 9.47 -9.51 -0.93
CA MET A 193 8.33 -9.95 -0.13
C MET A 193 8.68 -11.10 0.82
N GLY A 194 9.94 -11.55 0.81
CA GLY A 194 10.41 -12.61 1.69
C GLY A 194 9.63 -13.92 1.51
N THR A 195 9.13 -14.45 2.62
CA THR A 195 8.35 -15.69 2.68
C THR A 195 6.84 -15.45 2.59
N MET A 196 6.39 -14.21 2.39
CA MET A 196 4.97 -13.89 2.34
C MET A 196 4.25 -14.67 1.22
N PRO A 197 3.11 -15.28 1.50
CA PRO A 197 2.32 -15.99 0.50
C PRO A 197 1.72 -15.03 -0.53
N GLY A 198 1.20 -15.55 -1.63
CA GLY A 198 0.36 -14.81 -2.55
C GLY A 198 -1.08 -14.74 -2.04
N GLY A 199 -1.84 -13.76 -2.50
CA GLY A 199 -3.20 -13.51 -2.07
C GLY A 199 -3.31 -12.40 -1.05
N LEU A 200 -4.42 -12.37 -0.34
CA LEU A 200 -4.70 -11.42 0.74
C LEU A 200 -4.31 -12.05 2.08
N GLU A 201 -3.29 -11.50 2.69
CA GLU A 201 -2.91 -11.76 4.08
C GLU A 201 -3.40 -10.59 4.93
N LEU A 202 -4.48 -10.82 5.65
CA LEU A 202 -5.08 -9.82 6.52
C LEU A 202 -5.03 -10.34 7.97
N PRO A 203 -4.01 -9.95 8.75
CA PRO A 203 -3.87 -10.39 10.13
C PRO A 203 -5.05 -9.92 10.97
N PRO A 204 -5.40 -10.60 12.07
CA PRO A 204 -6.39 -10.11 13.03
C PRO A 204 -6.10 -8.65 13.42
N ARG A 205 -7.16 -7.87 13.59
CA ARG A 205 -7.01 -6.44 13.94
C ARG A 205 -6.31 -6.28 15.29
N THR A 206 -5.20 -5.56 15.30
CA THR A 206 -4.36 -5.30 16.49
C THR A 206 -4.45 -3.84 16.97
N ALA A 207 -5.11 -2.95 16.21
CA ALA A 207 -5.34 -1.55 16.55
C ALA A 207 -6.81 -1.17 16.30
N SER A 208 -7.20 0.08 16.58
CA SER A 208 -8.54 0.60 16.26
C SER A 208 -8.80 0.76 14.75
N PHE A 209 -7.76 0.62 13.94
CA PHE A 209 -7.78 0.78 12.49
C PHE A 209 -7.10 -0.40 11.78
N ASN A 210 -7.34 -0.52 10.47
CA ASN A 210 -6.66 -1.46 9.59
C ASN A 210 -5.69 -0.73 8.67
N TYR A 211 -4.65 -1.43 8.23
CA TYR A 211 -3.73 -0.94 7.21
C TYR A 211 -3.43 -2.04 6.22
N LEU A 212 -3.67 -1.81 4.93
CA LEU A 212 -3.43 -2.78 3.87
C LEU A 212 -2.57 -2.16 2.77
N ARG A 213 -1.53 -2.87 2.36
CA ARG A 213 -0.72 -2.52 1.19
C ARG A 213 -0.94 -3.54 0.07
N ILE A 214 -1.29 -3.02 -1.11
CA ILE A 214 -1.65 -3.82 -2.28
C ILE A 214 -0.48 -3.82 -3.26
N HIS A 215 0.10 -5.00 -3.48
CA HIS A 215 1.24 -5.22 -4.37
C HIS A 215 0.80 -5.94 -5.66
N GLY A 216 1.53 -5.70 -6.76
CA GLY A 216 1.26 -6.34 -8.05
C GLY A 216 1.86 -7.75 -8.17
N LYS A 217 1.70 -8.38 -9.35
CA LYS A 217 2.11 -9.76 -9.65
C LYS A 217 3.60 -10.01 -9.58
N ARG A 218 4.40 -9.04 -10.04
CA ARG A 218 5.86 -9.17 -10.13
C ARG A 218 6.51 -7.94 -9.54
N GLY A 219 6.74 -7.94 -8.24
CA GLY A 219 7.17 -6.75 -7.54
C GLY A 219 6.05 -5.73 -7.50
N TYR A 220 6.20 -4.67 -8.25
CA TYR A 220 5.26 -3.56 -8.30
C TYR A 220 4.50 -3.49 -9.63
N LYS A 221 4.40 -4.61 -10.38
CA LYS A 221 3.73 -4.65 -11.70
C LYS A 221 2.41 -5.41 -11.61
N GLY A 222 1.44 -4.98 -12.38
CA GLY A 222 0.14 -5.62 -12.54
C GLY A 222 -1.01 -4.84 -11.96
N SER A 223 -2.10 -4.77 -12.72
CA SER A 223 -3.38 -4.21 -12.30
C SER A 223 -4.22 -5.31 -11.66
N LEU A 224 -5.00 -4.96 -10.64
CA LEU A 224 -6.05 -5.82 -10.10
C LEU A 224 -7.30 -5.66 -10.99
N ASP A 225 -8.05 -6.74 -11.10
CA ASP A 225 -9.38 -6.71 -11.73
C ASP A 225 -10.48 -6.39 -10.70
N ASP A 226 -11.68 -6.13 -11.20
CA ASP A 226 -12.84 -5.74 -10.40
C ASP A 226 -13.20 -6.79 -9.33
N ASN A 227 -13.11 -8.08 -9.65
CA ASN A 227 -13.39 -9.15 -8.68
C ASN A 227 -12.38 -9.17 -7.54
N GLN A 228 -11.11 -8.95 -7.85
CA GLN A 228 -10.06 -8.87 -6.84
C GLN A 228 -10.25 -7.65 -5.91
N LEU A 229 -10.62 -6.50 -6.46
CA LEU A 229 -10.91 -5.30 -5.69
C LEU A 229 -12.14 -5.49 -4.79
N LYS A 230 -13.23 -6.08 -5.30
CA LYS A 230 -14.44 -6.42 -4.53
C LYS A 230 -14.16 -7.41 -3.40
N GLU A 231 -13.33 -8.43 -3.66
CA GLU A 231 -12.97 -9.40 -2.63
C GLU A 231 -12.13 -8.75 -1.52
N ILE A 232 -11.17 -7.91 -1.88
CA ILE A 232 -10.38 -7.13 -0.90
C ILE A 232 -11.31 -6.28 -0.03
N LYS A 233 -12.25 -5.54 -0.65
CA LYS A 233 -13.23 -4.74 0.08
C LYS A 233 -14.04 -5.57 1.05
N LYS A 234 -14.62 -6.68 0.58
CA LYS A 234 -15.42 -7.60 1.40
C LYS A 234 -14.65 -8.08 2.64
N GLN A 235 -13.39 -8.45 2.49
CA GLN A 235 -12.56 -8.93 3.61
C GLN A 235 -12.24 -7.82 4.61
N ILE A 236 -11.96 -6.61 4.13
CA ILE A 236 -11.75 -5.43 4.99
C ILE A 236 -13.03 -5.10 5.77
N ASP A 237 -14.18 -5.13 5.10
CA ASP A 237 -15.48 -4.87 5.76
C ASP A 237 -15.77 -5.88 6.85
N LYS A 238 -15.51 -7.17 6.58
CA LYS A 238 -15.67 -8.26 7.56
C LYS A 238 -14.76 -8.08 8.76
N GLN A 239 -13.55 -7.57 8.58
CA GLN A 239 -12.61 -7.32 9.68
C GLN A 239 -13.08 -6.18 10.59
N GLY A 240 -13.88 -5.26 10.07
CA GLY A 240 -14.40 -4.11 10.82
C GLY A 240 -13.32 -3.08 11.16
N GLY A 241 -13.58 -2.26 12.17
CA GLY A 241 -12.68 -1.18 12.60
C GLY A 241 -13.22 0.21 12.24
N ASN A 242 -12.70 1.23 12.93
CA ASN A 242 -13.14 2.60 12.77
C ASN A 242 -12.62 3.23 11.48
N LYS A 243 -11.42 2.81 11.04
CA LYS A 243 -10.74 3.35 9.88
C LYS A 243 -9.93 2.26 9.17
N SER A 244 -9.86 2.29 7.84
CA SER A 244 -9.05 1.38 7.05
C SER A 244 -8.22 2.15 6.04
N PHE A 245 -6.90 2.04 6.15
CA PHE A 245 -5.94 2.60 5.19
C PHE A 245 -5.65 1.57 4.10
N ILE A 246 -5.85 1.94 2.84
CA ILE A 246 -5.69 1.05 1.69
C ILE A 246 -4.74 1.72 0.71
N MET A 247 -3.49 1.23 0.71
CA MET A 247 -2.38 1.83 -0.04
C MET A 247 -2.01 0.97 -1.25
N PHE A 248 -2.32 1.46 -2.43
CA PHE A 248 -1.95 0.79 -3.68
C PHE A 248 -0.47 1.02 -3.99
N ASN A 249 0.28 -0.07 -4.06
CA ASN A 249 1.73 -0.11 -4.33
C ASN A 249 2.07 -0.98 -5.55
N ASN A 250 1.11 -1.29 -6.39
CA ASN A 250 1.24 -1.99 -7.66
C ASN A 250 1.57 -1.02 -8.81
N THR A 251 2.68 -0.33 -8.74
CA THR A 251 3.05 0.89 -9.48
C THR A 251 2.78 0.82 -10.97
N PHE A 252 3.20 -0.26 -11.65
CA PHE A 252 3.17 -0.33 -13.11
C PHE A 252 2.15 -1.35 -13.61
N PHE A 253 1.55 -1.06 -14.76
CA PHE A 253 0.75 -2.04 -15.49
C PHE A 253 1.59 -3.25 -15.94
N ASP A 254 0.91 -4.39 -16.11
CA ASP A 254 1.46 -5.49 -16.89
C ASP A 254 1.83 -4.97 -18.31
N PRO A 255 2.91 -5.46 -18.95
CA PRO A 255 3.32 -5.00 -20.29
C PRO A 255 2.24 -5.01 -21.37
N ARG A 256 1.13 -5.75 -21.14
CA ARG A 256 -0.01 -5.82 -22.05
C ARG A 256 -1.11 -4.78 -21.81
N SER A 257 -1.15 -4.20 -20.60
CA SER A 257 -2.12 -3.16 -20.22
C SER A 257 -1.35 -1.85 -20.02
N LYS A 258 -1.51 -0.91 -20.93
CA LYS A 258 -0.59 0.22 -21.04
C LYS A 258 -0.97 1.44 -20.18
N TYR A 259 -2.25 1.65 -19.88
CA TYR A 259 -2.77 2.81 -19.14
C TYR A 259 -4.26 2.67 -18.84
N CYS A 260 -4.78 3.49 -17.93
CA CYS A 260 -6.20 3.83 -17.84
C CYS A 260 -6.44 5.30 -18.17
N MET A 261 -7.68 5.68 -18.43
CA MET A 261 -8.10 7.07 -18.57
C MET A 261 -8.84 7.48 -17.30
N ILE A 262 -8.48 8.59 -16.68
CA ILE A 262 -9.21 9.19 -15.55
C ILE A 262 -9.48 10.64 -15.91
N ASP A 263 -10.76 11.02 -15.99
CA ASP A 263 -11.17 12.40 -16.32
C ASP A 263 -10.41 12.98 -17.53
N ASN A 264 -10.36 12.21 -18.62
CA ASN A 264 -9.63 12.51 -19.86
C ASN A 264 -8.09 12.51 -19.74
N ASN A 265 -7.52 12.18 -18.58
CA ASN A 265 -6.09 12.08 -18.40
C ASN A 265 -5.60 10.64 -18.55
N LYS A 266 -4.53 10.47 -19.33
CA LYS A 266 -3.89 9.17 -19.54
C LYS A 266 -2.96 8.82 -18.38
N ILE A 267 -3.34 7.85 -17.55
CA ILE A 267 -2.59 7.40 -16.39
C ILE A 267 -1.87 6.08 -16.70
N LYS A 268 -0.54 6.10 -16.58
CA LYS A 268 0.33 4.93 -16.85
C LYS A 268 0.66 4.09 -15.60
N TYR A 269 0.05 4.38 -14.47
CA TYR A 269 0.34 3.75 -13.19
C TYR A 269 -0.85 2.96 -12.68
N ALA A 270 -0.70 1.65 -12.60
CA ALA A 270 -1.76 0.74 -12.16
C ALA A 270 -2.27 1.07 -10.76
N ALA A 271 -1.37 1.48 -9.85
CA ALA A 271 -1.75 1.85 -8.49
C ALA A 271 -2.78 2.98 -8.45
N VAL A 272 -2.61 4.02 -9.27
CA VAL A 272 -3.55 5.14 -9.34
C VAL A 272 -4.90 4.67 -9.91
N CYS A 273 -4.88 3.90 -10.99
CA CYS A 273 -6.10 3.38 -11.61
C CYS A 273 -6.89 2.49 -10.64
N ASN A 274 -6.23 1.51 -10.01
CA ASN A 274 -6.89 0.63 -9.05
C ASN A 274 -7.35 1.35 -7.77
N ALA A 275 -6.65 2.39 -7.33
CA ALA A 275 -7.11 3.22 -6.21
C ALA A 275 -8.42 3.95 -6.55
N VAL A 276 -8.55 4.50 -7.77
CA VAL A 276 -9.77 5.14 -8.26
C VAL A 276 -10.89 4.11 -8.42
N GLU A 277 -10.61 2.95 -9.04
CA GLU A 277 -11.58 1.84 -9.16
C GLU A 277 -12.08 1.39 -7.78
N PHE A 278 -11.16 1.20 -6.84
CA PHE A 278 -11.53 0.80 -5.47
C PHE A 278 -12.38 1.87 -4.77
N SER A 279 -12.10 3.16 -4.99
CA SER A 279 -12.89 4.24 -4.42
C SER A 279 -14.34 4.25 -4.90
N SER A 280 -14.59 3.71 -6.10
CA SER A 280 -15.94 3.56 -6.65
C SER A 280 -16.76 2.42 -6.01
N LEU A 281 -16.13 1.56 -5.21
CA LEU A 281 -16.79 0.47 -4.48
C LEU A 281 -17.30 0.91 -3.10
N ILE A 282 -17.00 2.15 -2.68
CA ILE A 282 -17.29 2.69 -1.34
C ILE A 282 -18.41 3.72 -1.39
#